data_c748ddc70209b53d702924ffb84982dd
#
_entry.id   c748ddc70209b53d702924ffb84982dd
#
_cell.length_a   1.000
_cell.length_b   1.000
_cell.length_c   1.000
_cell.angle_alpha   90.00
_cell.angle_beta   90.00
_cell.angle_gamma   90.00
#
_symmetry.space_group_name_H-M   'P 1'
#
loop_
_entity.id
_entity.type
_entity.pdbx_description
1 polymer ?
#
loop_
_entity_poly.entity_id
_entity_poly.type
_entity_poly.pdbx_seq_one_letter_code
_entity_poly.pdbx_strand_id
1 'polypeptide(L)'
;KDWSGFGRKGTPGSHVRTDWHTPNIWLRKDFRLVEIPGKLVLRIHHDEDAQVYLNGKLVKTLKGHTNRYLDMDITEAAIDVMQTGRNTLAIHCQQTAGGQYIDAGLLVDYNITPVPLLARLHGKAILGEAKLAEYNQLRQQVANLEKQQFEVKNEFAMAVAERGRQKTWVLRRGNPSLQGEEVGPAFPQILSTAEATVPE
;
A
#
# COMPACT_ATOMS: atom_id res chain seq x y z
N LYS A 1 0.22 -13.28 -17.50
CA LYS A 1 1.65 -13.44 -17.17
C LYS A 1 1.75 -13.47 -15.67
N ASP A 2 2.28 -14.56 -15.12
CA ASP A 2 2.45 -14.70 -13.68
C ASP A 2 3.50 -13.72 -13.19
N TRP A 3 3.13 -12.88 -12.21
CA TRP A 3 4.04 -11.95 -11.57
C TRP A 3 4.96 -12.73 -10.64
N SER A 4 6.26 -12.49 -10.73
CA SER A 4 7.25 -13.20 -9.92
C SER A 4 8.49 -12.33 -9.72
N GLY A 5 8.97 -12.29 -8.49
CA GLY A 5 9.98 -11.34 -8.07
C GLY A 5 11.21 -11.95 -7.41
N PHE A 6 11.94 -11.08 -6.75
CA PHE A 6 13.13 -11.38 -5.97
C PHE A 6 12.75 -11.51 -4.50
N GLY A 7 13.28 -12.52 -3.80
CA GLY A 7 12.96 -12.65 -2.38
C GLY A 7 13.40 -13.98 -1.79
N ARG A 8 12.85 -14.27 -0.61
CA ARG A 8 13.05 -15.53 0.12
C ARG A 8 11.81 -16.40 -0.03
N LYS A 9 12.02 -17.66 -0.38
CA LYS A 9 10.93 -18.65 -0.43
C LYS A 9 10.22 -18.74 0.93
N GLY A 10 8.88 -18.79 0.90
CA GLY A 10 8.06 -18.83 2.11
C GLY A 10 7.61 -17.46 2.61
N THR A 11 8.02 -16.36 2.00
CA THR A 11 7.44 -15.03 2.28
C THR A 11 5.96 -15.02 1.90
N PRO A 12 5.05 -14.61 2.81
CA PRO A 12 3.61 -14.66 2.58
C PRO A 12 3.17 -13.92 1.31
N GLY A 13 2.34 -14.56 0.49
CA GLY A 13 1.80 -13.99 -0.75
C GLY A 13 2.81 -13.81 -1.88
N SER A 14 4.07 -14.18 -1.68
CA SER A 14 5.12 -14.03 -2.68
C SER A 14 5.16 -15.16 -3.70
N HIS A 15 5.63 -14.83 -4.90
CA HIS A 15 6.01 -15.79 -5.92
C HIS A 15 7.48 -15.55 -6.30
N VAL A 16 8.38 -16.16 -5.54
CA VAL A 16 9.84 -15.96 -5.67
C VAL A 16 10.36 -16.70 -6.90
N ARG A 17 10.94 -15.94 -7.84
CA ARG A 17 11.64 -16.46 -9.00
C ARG A 17 13.16 -16.46 -8.81
N THR A 18 13.66 -15.41 -8.15
CA THR A 18 15.10 -15.22 -7.92
C THR A 18 15.32 -15.04 -6.43
N ASP A 19 16.20 -15.85 -5.87
CA ASP A 19 16.54 -15.75 -4.45
C ASP A 19 17.32 -14.45 -4.18
N TRP A 20 16.91 -13.75 -3.12
CA TRP A 20 17.55 -12.55 -2.61
C TRP A 20 17.64 -12.63 -1.08
N HIS A 21 18.86 -12.48 -0.53
CA HIS A 21 19.16 -12.67 0.89
C HIS A 21 19.95 -11.52 1.53
N THR A 22 20.31 -10.50 0.75
CA THR A 22 21.03 -9.32 1.26
C THR A 22 20.07 -8.32 1.90
N PRO A 23 20.52 -7.43 2.82
CA PRO A 23 19.65 -6.43 3.44
C PRO A 23 19.05 -5.42 2.45
N ASN A 24 19.66 -5.21 1.31
CA ASN A 24 19.21 -4.27 0.31
C ASN A 24 19.25 -4.89 -1.08
N ILE A 25 18.29 -4.51 -1.94
CA ILE A 25 18.30 -4.79 -3.36
C ILE A 25 17.99 -3.52 -4.15
N TRP A 26 18.69 -3.33 -5.24
CA TRP A 26 18.45 -2.29 -6.22
C TRP A 26 18.09 -2.95 -7.55
N LEU A 27 16.87 -2.69 -8.01
CA LEU A 27 16.36 -3.18 -9.29
C LEU A 27 16.26 -2.02 -10.27
N ARG A 28 16.56 -2.29 -11.55
CA ARG A 28 16.42 -1.31 -12.62
C ARG A 28 15.89 -1.96 -13.88
N LYS A 29 14.93 -1.28 -14.51
CA LYS A 29 14.33 -1.73 -15.76
C LYS A 29 14.06 -0.55 -16.67
N ASP A 30 14.62 -0.62 -17.88
CA ASP A 30 14.26 0.32 -18.96
C ASP A 30 12.99 -0.15 -19.65
N PHE A 31 12.14 0.81 -20.01
CA PHE A 31 10.93 0.59 -20.79
C PHE A 31 10.69 1.76 -21.74
N ARG A 32 9.79 1.59 -22.70
CA ARG A 32 9.48 2.62 -23.69
C ARG A 32 8.00 2.97 -23.61
N LEU A 33 7.72 4.27 -23.62
CA LEU A 33 6.39 4.83 -23.80
C LEU A 33 6.27 5.35 -25.23
N VAL A 34 5.20 5.01 -25.92
CA VAL A 34 4.88 5.58 -27.24
C VAL A 34 4.43 7.02 -27.12
N GLU A 35 3.71 7.33 -26.03
CA GLU A 35 3.27 8.67 -25.64
C GLU A 35 3.19 8.74 -24.11
N ILE A 36 2.97 9.94 -23.56
CA ILE A 36 2.75 10.09 -22.12
C ILE A 36 1.36 9.57 -21.76
N PRO A 37 1.24 8.51 -20.93
CA PRO A 37 -0.06 7.95 -20.58
C PRO A 37 -0.85 8.90 -19.70
N GLY A 38 -2.17 8.82 -19.82
CA GLY A 38 -3.08 9.57 -18.96
C GLY A 38 -3.12 9.10 -17.53
N LYS A 39 -2.83 7.83 -17.33
CA LYS A 39 -2.73 7.23 -16.00
C LYS A 39 -1.56 6.26 -15.96
N LEU A 40 -0.79 6.36 -14.88
CA LEU A 40 0.31 5.46 -14.56
C LEU A 40 0.07 4.83 -13.20
N VAL A 41 -0.09 3.52 -13.17
CA VAL A 41 -0.32 2.76 -11.93
C VAL A 41 0.90 1.89 -11.65
N LEU A 42 1.45 2.04 -10.47
CA LEU A 42 2.46 1.15 -9.91
C LEU A 42 1.74 -0.05 -9.29
N ARG A 43 1.98 -1.25 -9.84
CA ARG A 43 1.61 -2.52 -9.20
C ARG A 43 2.84 -3.05 -8.50
N ILE A 44 2.77 -3.22 -7.18
CA ILE A 44 3.92 -3.63 -6.37
C ILE A 44 3.51 -4.55 -5.22
N HIS A 45 4.36 -5.54 -4.96
CA HIS A 45 4.36 -6.33 -3.73
C HIS A 45 5.76 -6.22 -3.12
N HIS A 46 5.86 -5.71 -1.91
CA HIS A 46 7.13 -5.47 -1.23
C HIS A 46 7.09 -6.00 0.21
N ASP A 47 8.25 -6.43 0.67
CA ASP A 47 8.53 -6.88 2.01
C ASP A 47 10.04 -6.69 2.25
N GLU A 48 10.50 -5.59 2.90
CA GLU A 48 9.84 -4.58 3.70
C GLU A 48 9.72 -3.22 2.97
N ASP A 49 10.49 -2.19 3.46
CA ASP A 49 10.47 -0.82 2.94
C ASP A 49 10.92 -0.74 1.48
N ALA A 50 10.20 0.03 0.67
CA ALA A 50 10.60 0.24 -0.72
C ALA A 50 10.54 1.71 -1.15
N GLN A 51 11.45 2.09 -2.04
CA GLN A 51 11.50 3.37 -2.72
C GLN A 51 11.47 3.14 -4.22
N VAL A 52 10.58 3.85 -4.92
CA VAL A 52 10.39 3.73 -6.36
C VAL A 52 10.78 5.01 -7.05
N TYR A 53 11.62 4.89 -8.06
CA TYR A 53 12.16 6.01 -8.83
C TYR A 53 11.79 5.86 -10.30
N LEU A 54 11.42 6.94 -10.93
CA LEU A 54 11.22 7.04 -12.37
C LEU A 54 12.17 8.09 -12.94
N ASN A 55 13.00 7.69 -13.89
CA ASN A 55 14.02 8.55 -14.51
C ASN A 55 14.91 9.28 -13.47
N GLY A 56 15.23 8.59 -12.36
CA GLY A 56 16.07 9.10 -11.28
C GLY A 56 15.33 9.93 -10.22
N LYS A 57 14.05 10.28 -10.41
CA LYS A 57 13.24 11.01 -9.43
C LYS A 57 12.44 10.03 -8.57
N LEU A 58 12.44 10.22 -7.25
CA LEU A 58 11.62 9.47 -6.31
C LEU A 58 10.14 9.80 -6.57
N VAL A 59 9.35 8.78 -6.90
CA VAL A 59 7.91 8.90 -7.18
C VAL A 59 7.04 8.24 -6.12
N LYS A 60 7.58 7.30 -5.35
CA LYS A 60 6.85 6.66 -4.25
C LYS A 60 7.80 6.14 -3.18
N THR A 61 7.42 6.31 -1.90
CA THR A 61 8.02 5.65 -0.74
C THR A 61 6.97 4.77 -0.10
N LEU A 62 7.35 3.56 0.25
CA LEU A 62 6.49 2.54 0.85
C LEU A 62 7.14 2.05 2.13
N LYS A 63 6.36 1.90 3.17
CA LYS A 63 6.82 1.45 4.49
C LYS A 63 6.21 0.12 4.88
N GLY A 64 6.98 -0.69 5.61
CA GLY A 64 6.58 -2.00 6.07
C GLY A 64 6.45 -3.01 4.94
N HIS A 65 5.57 -4.00 5.12
CA HIS A 65 5.39 -5.09 4.19
C HIS A 65 3.96 -5.19 3.66
N THR A 66 3.81 -5.86 2.54
CA THR A 66 2.53 -6.30 1.99
C THR A 66 2.52 -7.82 1.84
N ASN A 67 1.35 -8.43 1.81
CA ASN A 67 1.18 -9.87 1.53
C ASN A 67 0.49 -10.13 0.18
N ARG A 68 0.39 -9.08 -0.64
CA ARG A 68 -0.26 -9.09 -1.96
C ARG A 68 0.24 -7.92 -2.79
N TYR A 69 -0.05 -7.97 -4.10
CA TYR A 69 0.15 -6.80 -4.96
C TYR A 69 -0.84 -5.70 -4.61
N LEU A 70 -0.33 -4.48 -4.55
CA LEU A 70 -1.11 -3.25 -4.43
C LEU A 70 -0.98 -2.46 -5.74
N ASP A 71 -2.09 -1.88 -6.19
CA ASP A 71 -2.14 -0.97 -7.31
C ASP A 71 -2.24 0.46 -6.79
N MET A 72 -1.27 1.29 -7.14
CA MET A 72 -1.16 2.67 -6.67
C MET A 72 -1.06 3.61 -7.86
N ASP A 73 -1.95 4.59 -7.93
CA ASP A 73 -1.83 5.67 -8.91
C ASP A 73 -0.63 6.54 -8.56
N ILE A 74 0.34 6.62 -9.45
CA ILE A 74 1.54 7.46 -9.33
C ILE A 74 1.62 8.52 -10.44
N THR A 75 0.53 8.73 -11.17
CA THR A 75 0.48 9.62 -12.33
C THR A 75 1.01 10.99 -12.01
N GLU A 76 0.52 11.59 -10.93
CA GLU A 76 0.89 12.95 -10.55
C GLU A 76 2.37 13.09 -10.16
N ALA A 77 2.91 12.13 -9.43
CA ALA A 77 4.32 12.12 -9.05
C ALA A 77 5.26 11.83 -10.23
N ALA A 78 4.76 11.14 -11.25
CA ALA A 78 5.53 10.69 -12.40
C ALA A 78 5.45 11.62 -13.62
N ILE A 79 4.37 12.41 -13.75
CA ILE A 79 4.04 13.16 -14.97
C ILE A 79 5.16 14.12 -15.43
N ASP A 80 5.86 14.75 -14.47
CA ASP A 80 6.89 15.73 -14.77
C ASP A 80 8.22 15.08 -15.19
N VAL A 81 8.36 13.76 -15.02
CA VAL A 81 9.59 13.03 -15.32
C VAL A 81 9.42 11.96 -16.39
N MET A 82 8.19 11.57 -16.70
CA MET A 82 7.90 10.69 -17.84
C MET A 82 8.24 11.38 -19.16
N GLN A 83 8.74 10.61 -20.09
CA GLN A 83 9.01 11.08 -21.45
C GLN A 83 8.60 10.06 -22.50
N THR A 84 8.25 10.52 -23.68
CA THR A 84 8.09 9.65 -24.84
C THR A 84 9.43 9.01 -25.16
N GLY A 85 9.41 7.72 -25.51
CA GLY A 85 10.61 6.95 -25.74
C GLY A 85 11.10 6.22 -24.48
N ARG A 86 12.41 6.23 -24.24
CA ARG A 86 13.05 5.46 -23.16
C ARG A 86 12.81 6.10 -21.80
N ASN A 87 12.38 5.28 -20.85
CA ASN A 87 12.25 5.60 -19.43
C ASN A 87 12.91 4.50 -18.61
N THR A 88 13.31 4.83 -17.38
CA THR A 88 13.93 3.89 -16.45
C THR A 88 13.13 3.85 -15.15
N LEU A 89 12.60 2.68 -14.80
CA LEU A 89 12.07 2.38 -13.48
C LEU A 89 13.21 1.83 -12.61
N ALA A 90 13.43 2.40 -11.44
CA ALA A 90 14.36 1.86 -10.46
C ALA A 90 13.66 1.69 -9.10
N ILE A 91 14.01 0.64 -8.38
CA ILE A 91 13.42 0.32 -7.08
C ILE A 91 14.54 -0.05 -6.12
N HIS A 92 14.52 0.54 -4.96
CA HIS A 92 15.29 0.11 -3.80
C HIS A 92 14.33 -0.57 -2.83
N CYS A 93 14.67 -1.77 -2.36
CA CYS A 93 13.95 -2.45 -1.30
C CYS A 93 14.93 -2.79 -0.18
N GLN A 94 14.54 -2.46 1.06
CA GLN A 94 15.35 -2.68 2.25
C GLN A 94 14.67 -3.70 3.13
N GLN A 95 15.37 -4.81 3.39
CA GLN A 95 14.94 -5.84 4.33
C GLN A 95 15.33 -5.45 5.75
N THR A 96 14.41 -5.56 6.69
CA THR A 96 14.65 -5.29 8.12
C THR A 96 14.43 -6.52 8.98
N ALA A 97 13.34 -7.25 8.79
CA ALA A 97 13.01 -8.46 9.55
C ALA A 97 11.98 -9.33 8.80
N GLY A 98 11.85 -10.59 9.19
CA GLY A 98 10.79 -11.49 8.71
C GLY A 98 10.94 -11.97 7.27
N GLY A 99 9.88 -11.81 6.48
CA GLY A 99 9.84 -12.13 5.07
C GLY A 99 10.79 -11.25 4.23
N GLN A 100 10.91 -11.55 2.94
CA GLN A 100 11.75 -10.76 2.04
C GLN A 100 11.26 -10.94 0.62
N TYR A 101 10.72 -9.86 0.02
CA TYR A 101 10.19 -9.93 -1.32
C TYR A 101 10.08 -8.56 -1.99
N ILE A 102 10.34 -8.53 -3.28
CA ILE A 102 10.06 -7.39 -4.13
C ILE A 102 9.72 -7.84 -5.54
N ASP A 103 8.59 -7.40 -6.05
CA ASP A 103 8.23 -7.41 -7.45
C ASP A 103 7.37 -6.19 -7.77
N ALA A 104 7.58 -5.61 -8.93
CA ALA A 104 6.81 -4.46 -9.36
C ALA A 104 6.73 -4.33 -10.87
N GLY A 105 5.68 -3.63 -11.32
CA GLY A 105 5.49 -3.25 -12.70
C GLY A 105 4.65 -2.00 -12.83
N LEU A 106 4.57 -1.52 -14.06
CA LEU A 106 3.78 -0.35 -14.41
C LEU A 106 2.62 -0.77 -15.31
N LEU A 107 1.44 -0.26 -15.00
CA LEU A 107 0.24 -0.33 -15.84
C LEU A 107 -0.04 1.07 -16.37
N VAL A 108 -0.35 1.18 -17.64
CA VAL A 108 -0.59 2.46 -18.31
C VAL A 108 -2.00 2.50 -18.89
N ASP A 109 -2.64 3.67 -18.81
CA ASP A 109 -3.88 3.96 -19.51
C ASP A 109 -3.68 5.20 -20.38
N TYR A 110 -3.85 5.05 -21.67
CA TYR A 110 -3.73 6.12 -22.67
C TYR A 110 -5.06 6.79 -23.00
N ASN A 111 -6.19 6.28 -22.50
CA ASN A 111 -7.50 6.81 -22.79
C ASN A 111 -7.85 8.07 -21.96
N ILE A 112 -7.01 8.39 -20.99
CA ILE A 112 -7.22 9.53 -20.09
C ILE A 112 -6.11 10.56 -20.37
N THR A 113 -6.49 11.82 -20.60
CA THR A 113 -5.49 12.91 -20.65
C THR A 113 -5.29 13.45 -19.22
N PRO A 114 -4.08 13.36 -18.65
CA PRO A 114 -3.88 13.80 -17.27
C PRO A 114 -4.01 15.33 -17.17
N VAL A 115 -4.78 15.78 -16.18
CA VAL A 115 -4.96 17.21 -15.90
C VAL A 115 -3.62 17.93 -15.70
N PRO A 116 -2.61 17.35 -14.97
CA PRO A 116 -1.30 17.97 -14.84
C PRO A 116 -0.56 18.17 -16.16
N LEU A 117 -0.71 17.23 -17.11
CA LEU A 117 -0.12 17.38 -18.44
C LEU A 117 -0.80 18.47 -19.24
N LEU A 118 -2.13 18.52 -19.22
CA LEU A 118 -2.91 19.60 -19.86
C LEU A 118 -2.55 20.96 -19.28
N ALA A 119 -2.48 21.09 -17.95
CA ALA A 119 -2.10 22.33 -17.29
C ALA A 119 -0.69 22.78 -17.67
N ARG A 120 0.27 21.83 -17.80
CA ARG A 120 1.64 22.14 -18.22
C ARG A 120 1.73 22.61 -19.67
N LEU A 121 1.04 21.93 -20.59
CA LEU A 121 1.14 22.21 -22.03
C LEU A 121 0.25 23.38 -22.47
N HIS A 122 -0.92 23.49 -21.90
CA HIS A 122 -1.98 24.39 -22.35
C HIS A 122 -2.57 25.27 -21.24
N GLY A 123 -2.06 25.15 -20.00
CA GLY A 123 -2.66 25.78 -18.83
C GLY A 123 -2.78 27.30 -18.96
N LYS A 124 -1.78 27.97 -19.52
CA LYS A 124 -1.83 29.42 -19.76
C LYS A 124 -2.94 29.81 -20.73
N ALA A 125 -3.15 29.02 -21.78
CA ALA A 125 -4.19 29.26 -22.76
C ALA A 125 -5.61 28.94 -22.26
N ILE A 126 -5.73 27.87 -21.42
CA ILE A 126 -7.03 27.38 -20.92
C ILE A 126 -7.46 28.12 -19.65
N LEU A 127 -6.55 28.31 -18.70
CA LEU A 127 -6.85 28.85 -17.37
C LEU A 127 -6.48 30.34 -17.21
N GLY A 128 -5.58 30.85 -18.06
CA GLY A 128 -4.91 32.11 -17.83
C GLY A 128 -3.79 32.03 -16.78
N GLU A 129 -2.96 33.06 -16.68
CA GLU A 129 -1.76 33.05 -15.81
C GLU A 129 -2.10 32.93 -14.32
N ALA A 130 -3.12 33.68 -13.85
CA ALA A 130 -3.48 33.72 -12.44
C ALA A 130 -3.98 32.36 -11.92
N LYS A 131 -4.91 31.72 -12.65
CA LYS A 131 -5.46 30.40 -12.26
C LYS A 131 -4.46 29.27 -12.44
N LEU A 132 -3.56 29.38 -13.41
CA LEU A 132 -2.47 28.42 -13.56
C LEU A 132 -1.48 28.51 -12.38
N ALA A 133 -1.18 29.71 -11.90
CA ALA A 133 -0.35 29.90 -10.72
C ALA A 133 -1.01 29.32 -9.45
N GLU A 134 -2.30 29.57 -9.26
CA GLU A 134 -3.11 29.00 -8.17
C GLU A 134 -3.11 27.46 -8.22
N TYR A 135 -3.37 26.88 -9.39
CA TYR A 135 -3.32 25.44 -9.61
C TYR A 135 -1.97 24.83 -9.21
N ASN A 136 -0.86 25.44 -9.65
CA ASN A 136 0.48 24.97 -9.32
C ASN A 136 0.78 25.10 -7.82
N GLN A 137 0.29 26.14 -7.16
CA GLN A 137 0.42 26.33 -5.72
C GLN A 137 -0.34 25.25 -4.94
N LEU A 138 -1.59 24.96 -5.33
CA LEU A 138 -2.39 23.90 -4.72
C LEU A 138 -1.75 22.53 -4.91
N ARG A 139 -1.24 22.20 -6.09
CA ARG A 139 -0.49 20.96 -6.32
C ARG A 139 0.69 20.82 -5.36
N GLN A 140 1.43 21.91 -5.16
CA GLN A 140 2.59 21.89 -4.27
C GLN A 140 2.18 21.70 -2.81
N GLN A 141 1.05 22.30 -2.39
CA GLN A 141 0.48 22.09 -1.07
C GLN A 141 0.07 20.64 -0.85
N VAL A 142 -0.64 20.03 -1.80
CA VAL A 142 -1.01 18.60 -1.75
C VAL A 142 0.22 17.72 -1.61
N ALA A 143 1.23 17.91 -2.46
CA ALA A 143 2.47 17.13 -2.40
C ALA A 143 3.22 17.28 -1.05
N ASN A 144 3.15 18.47 -0.41
CA ASN A 144 3.73 18.70 0.90
C ASN A 144 2.92 18.02 2.02
N LEU A 145 1.58 18.07 1.95
CA LEU A 145 0.70 17.40 2.90
C LEU A 145 0.84 15.88 2.82
N GLU A 146 0.94 15.32 1.62
CA GLU A 146 1.20 13.89 1.43
C GLU A 146 2.52 13.46 2.08
N LYS A 147 3.57 14.27 1.98
CA LYS A 147 4.84 14.00 2.68
C LYS A 147 4.68 14.00 4.20
N GLN A 148 3.90 14.95 4.75
CA GLN A 148 3.66 15.05 6.19
C GLN A 148 2.81 13.89 6.73
N GLN A 149 1.88 13.34 5.93
CA GLN A 149 1.03 12.24 6.33
C GLN A 149 1.82 10.95 6.63
N PHE A 150 3.02 10.77 6.08
CA PHE A 150 3.90 9.64 6.38
C PHE A 150 4.69 9.78 7.69
N GLU A 151 4.70 10.95 8.30
CA GLU A 151 5.36 11.16 9.61
C GLU A 151 4.44 10.82 10.80
N VAL A 152 3.15 10.65 10.56
CA VAL A 152 2.22 10.20 11.59
C VAL A 152 2.48 8.73 11.89
N LYS A 153 3.04 8.44 13.06
CA LYS A 153 3.10 7.07 13.58
C LYS A 153 1.69 6.52 13.65
N ASN A 154 1.38 5.53 12.83
CA ASN A 154 0.16 4.77 12.98
C ASN A 154 0.26 4.00 14.30
N GLU A 155 -0.41 4.46 15.33
CA GLU A 155 -0.62 3.68 16.54
C GLU A 155 -1.66 2.61 16.21
N PHE A 156 -1.21 1.37 16.11
CA PHE A 156 -2.11 0.24 15.95
C PHE A 156 -2.70 -0.11 17.31
N ALA A 157 -3.99 0.10 17.48
CA ALA A 157 -4.74 -0.49 18.58
C ALA A 157 -5.12 -1.93 18.19
N MET A 158 -4.83 -2.90 19.07
CA MET A 158 -5.40 -4.23 18.93
C MET A 158 -6.90 -4.14 19.15
N ALA A 159 -7.69 -4.42 18.13
CA ALA A 159 -9.13 -4.56 18.23
C ALA A 159 -9.51 -6.04 18.20
N VAL A 160 -10.32 -6.47 19.14
CA VAL A 160 -10.96 -7.78 19.12
C VAL A 160 -12.23 -7.66 18.29
N ALA A 161 -12.30 -8.34 17.17
CA ALA A 161 -13.52 -8.42 16.38
C ALA A 161 -14.28 -9.69 16.78
N GLU A 162 -15.53 -9.55 17.22
CA GLU A 162 -16.41 -10.69 17.42
C GLU A 162 -16.80 -11.31 16.07
N ARG A 163 -16.45 -12.57 15.88
CA ARG A 163 -16.91 -13.38 14.74
C ARG A 163 -18.13 -14.18 15.13
N GLY A 164 -19.27 -13.53 15.30
CA GLY A 164 -20.53 -14.18 15.63
C GLY A 164 -20.55 -14.80 17.03
N ARG A 165 -21.71 -14.88 17.62
CA ARG A 165 -21.91 -15.53 18.94
C ARG A 165 -21.84 -17.04 18.72
N GLN A 166 -20.77 -17.68 19.16
CA GLN A 166 -20.73 -19.13 19.28
C GLN A 166 -21.37 -19.54 20.63
N LYS A 167 -22.25 -20.53 20.58
CA LYS A 167 -22.81 -21.13 21.79
C LYS A 167 -21.70 -21.76 22.62
N THR A 168 -21.66 -21.43 23.90
CA THR A 168 -20.67 -21.93 24.85
C THR A 168 -21.37 -22.70 25.96
N TRP A 169 -20.77 -23.79 26.40
CA TRP A 169 -21.33 -24.68 27.43
C TRP A 169 -20.33 -24.90 28.57
N VAL A 170 -20.83 -25.11 29.75
CA VAL A 170 -20.02 -25.63 30.85
C VAL A 170 -19.56 -27.04 30.49
N LEU A 171 -18.26 -27.26 30.46
CA LEU A 171 -17.69 -28.58 30.18
C LEU A 171 -17.62 -29.39 31.47
N ARG A 172 -18.39 -30.49 31.58
CA ARG A 172 -18.36 -31.37 32.75
C ARG A 172 -16.99 -32.04 32.88
N ARG A 173 -16.31 -31.79 34.01
CA ARG A 173 -14.95 -32.26 34.29
C ARG A 173 -13.91 -31.85 33.21
N GLY A 174 -14.16 -30.70 32.53
CA GLY A 174 -13.25 -30.20 31.49
C GLY A 174 -13.25 -31.03 30.19
N ASN A 175 -14.19 -31.96 30.00
CA ASN A 175 -14.25 -32.78 28.80
C ASN A 175 -15.11 -32.11 27.70
N PRO A 176 -14.52 -31.75 26.52
CA PRO A 176 -15.24 -31.10 25.43
C PRO A 176 -16.45 -31.88 24.89
N SER A 177 -16.45 -33.20 25.03
CA SER A 177 -17.55 -34.10 24.58
C SER A 177 -18.72 -34.19 25.58
N LEU A 178 -18.55 -33.68 26.81
CA LEU A 178 -19.55 -33.67 27.86
C LEU A 178 -20.05 -32.27 28.16
N GLN A 179 -20.84 -31.72 27.24
CA GLN A 179 -21.47 -30.40 27.36
C GLN A 179 -22.53 -30.43 28.49
N GLY A 180 -22.42 -29.44 29.37
CA GLY A 180 -23.41 -29.20 30.42
C GLY A 180 -24.38 -28.10 30.02
N GLU A 181 -24.62 -27.16 30.92
CA GLU A 181 -25.52 -26.04 30.71
C GLU A 181 -24.94 -25.02 29.74
N GLU A 182 -25.79 -24.47 28.84
CA GLU A 182 -25.40 -23.38 27.95
C GLU A 182 -25.20 -22.11 28.75
N VAL A 183 -24.06 -21.41 28.54
CA VAL A 183 -23.73 -20.15 29.21
C VAL A 183 -23.66 -19.02 28.20
N GLY A 184 -24.32 -17.92 28.52
CA GLY A 184 -24.22 -16.67 27.78
C GLY A 184 -22.96 -15.86 28.14
N PRO A 185 -22.60 -14.87 27.34
CA PRO A 185 -21.54 -13.95 27.69
C PRO A 185 -21.92 -13.18 28.97
N ALA A 186 -21.00 -13.14 29.93
CA ALA A 186 -21.19 -12.45 31.20
C ALA A 186 -19.86 -11.92 31.73
N PHE A 187 -19.91 -10.87 32.53
CA PHE A 187 -18.74 -10.39 33.28
C PHE A 187 -18.54 -11.24 34.53
N PRO A 188 -17.30 -11.46 34.97
CA PRO A 188 -17.03 -12.13 36.25
C PRO A 188 -17.70 -11.40 37.41
N GLN A 189 -18.60 -12.07 38.12
CA GLN A 189 -19.37 -11.48 39.23
C GLN A 189 -18.50 -10.93 40.36
N ILE A 190 -17.29 -11.46 40.51
CA ILE A 190 -16.32 -10.97 41.51
C ILE A 190 -15.79 -9.55 41.20
N LEU A 191 -15.93 -9.10 39.95
CA LEU A 191 -15.45 -7.79 39.51
C LEU A 191 -16.57 -6.75 39.36
N SER A 192 -17.83 -7.12 39.61
CA SER A 192 -18.99 -6.25 39.43
C SER A 192 -19.96 -6.39 40.60
N THR A 193 -20.36 -5.27 41.18
CA THR A 193 -21.39 -5.21 42.24
C THR A 193 -22.80 -5.03 41.69
N ALA A 194 -22.95 -4.90 40.37
CA ALA A 194 -24.22 -4.77 39.66
C ALA A 194 -24.26 -5.72 38.47
N GLU A 195 -25.45 -6.17 38.09
CA GLU A 195 -25.65 -6.94 36.88
C GLU A 195 -25.23 -6.13 35.64
N ALA A 196 -24.13 -6.53 35.00
CA ALA A 196 -23.65 -5.87 33.80
C ALA A 196 -24.42 -6.39 32.61
N THR A 197 -25.05 -5.49 31.85
CA THR A 197 -25.68 -5.82 30.56
C THR A 197 -24.62 -5.86 29.49
N VAL A 198 -24.54 -6.97 28.79
CA VAL A 198 -23.70 -7.10 27.58
C VAL A 198 -24.45 -6.45 26.40
N PRO A 199 -23.88 -5.45 25.70
CA PRO A 199 -24.52 -4.87 24.52
C PRO A 199 -24.86 -5.93 23.46
N GLU A 200 -26.01 -5.75 22.77
CA GLU A 200 -26.40 -6.58 21.63
C GLU A 200 -25.53 -6.41 20.40
#